data_2634648d24653c124d892b061c448b7c
#
_entry.id   2634648d24653c124d892b061c448b7c
#
_cell.length_a   1.000
_cell.length_b   1.000
_cell.length_c   1.000
_cell.angle_alpha   90.00
_cell.angle_beta   90.00
_cell.angle_gamma   90.00
#
_symmetry.space_group_name_H-M   'P 1'
#
loop_
_entity.id
_entity.type
_entity.pdbx_description
1 polymer ?
#
loop_
_entity_poly.entity_id
_entity_poly.type
_entity_poly.pdbx_seq_one_letter_code
_entity_poly.pdbx_strand_id
1 'polypeptide(L)'
;MVKIKVGKKSNSIIKLNIEGHAGFADKGKDIVCASISSIAIGLLNSIDILDNQSCKIICSDNRINVEVIDHNDDMIQIILQVGIIQLQTVEEVYRNYLKIEFTEV
;
A
#
# COMPACT_ATOMS: atom_id res chain seq x y z
N MET A 1 11.18 -0.92 -10.45
CA MET A 1 10.97 -1.28 -9.04
C MET A 1 9.76 -0.56 -8.48
N VAL A 2 8.89 -1.25 -7.81
CA VAL A 2 7.79 -0.64 -7.06
C VAL A 2 8.33 -0.12 -5.74
N LYS A 3 8.03 1.14 -5.42
CA LYS A 3 8.41 1.76 -4.15
C LYS A 3 7.18 1.98 -3.31
N ILE A 4 7.22 1.48 -2.09
CA ILE A 4 6.14 1.60 -1.13
C ILE A 4 6.68 2.36 0.07
N LYS A 5 6.02 3.47 0.40
CA LYS A 5 6.40 4.30 1.55
C LYS A 5 5.27 4.34 2.55
N VAL A 6 5.59 4.01 3.78
CA VAL A 6 4.65 4.03 4.90
C VAL A 6 5.08 5.13 5.85
N GLY A 7 4.26 6.16 5.98
CA GLY A 7 4.49 7.24 6.94
C GLY A 7 3.81 6.92 8.26
N LYS A 8 4.56 7.01 9.34
CA LYS A 8 4.05 6.76 10.70
C LYS A 8 4.25 7.99 11.56
N LYS A 9 3.33 8.19 12.50
CA LYS A 9 3.46 9.19 13.55
C LYS A 9 3.24 8.47 14.87
N SER A 10 4.27 8.41 15.71
CA SER A 10 4.30 7.49 16.84
C SER A 10 4.08 6.07 16.30
N ASN A 11 3.14 5.31 16.77
CA ASN A 11 2.89 3.97 16.26
C ASN A 11 1.73 3.90 15.25
N SER A 12 1.20 5.06 14.84
CA SER A 12 0.07 5.12 13.93
C SER A 12 0.50 5.33 12.50
N ILE A 13 -0.12 4.62 11.57
CA ILE A 13 0.08 4.82 10.14
C ILE A 13 -0.74 6.04 9.72
N ILE A 14 -0.07 7.02 9.12
CA ILE A 14 -0.74 8.24 8.67
C ILE A 14 -0.81 8.37 7.16
N LYS A 15 0.06 7.66 6.44
CA LYS A 15 0.00 7.65 4.98
C LYS A 15 0.65 6.40 4.40
N LEU A 16 0.20 6.04 3.20
CA LEU A 16 0.74 4.94 2.41
C LEU A 16 0.85 5.41 0.96
N ASN A 17 2.01 5.25 0.36
CA ASN A 17 2.25 5.59 -1.04
C ASN A 17 2.81 4.36 -1.74
N ILE A 18 2.23 4.01 -2.89
CA ILE A 18 2.69 2.92 -3.75
C ILE A 18 2.89 3.48 -5.14
N GLU A 19 4.10 3.34 -5.70
CA GLU A 19 4.38 3.84 -7.04
C GLU A 19 5.39 2.99 -7.78
N GLY A 20 5.33 3.05 -9.11
CA GLY A 20 6.27 2.42 -10.01
C GLY A 20 5.80 1.08 -10.56
N HIS A 21 6.70 0.44 -11.28
CA HIS A 21 6.50 -0.88 -11.88
C HIS A 21 7.58 -1.83 -11.37
N ALA A 22 7.23 -3.11 -11.19
CA ALA A 22 8.18 -4.12 -10.72
C ALA A 22 9.29 -4.39 -11.73
N GLY A 23 8.97 -4.39 -13.01
CA GLY A 23 9.95 -4.69 -14.05
C GLY A 23 10.36 -6.16 -14.08
N PHE A 24 9.49 -7.05 -13.55
CA PHE A 24 9.76 -8.49 -13.52
C PHE A 24 9.59 -9.11 -14.91
N ALA A 25 8.59 -8.64 -15.67
CA ALA A 25 8.28 -9.13 -17.01
C ALA A 25 7.51 -8.04 -17.78
N ASP A 26 7.19 -8.32 -19.03
CA ASP A 26 6.42 -7.41 -19.86
C ASP A 26 5.03 -7.19 -19.31
N LYS A 27 4.43 -6.05 -19.67
CA LYS A 27 3.07 -5.70 -19.29
C LYS A 27 2.11 -6.84 -19.63
N GLY A 28 1.28 -7.22 -18.67
CA GLY A 28 0.34 -8.31 -18.80
C GLY A 28 0.90 -9.68 -18.41
N LYS A 29 2.22 -9.79 -18.20
CA LYS A 29 2.90 -11.02 -17.78
C LYS A 29 3.67 -10.85 -16.48
N ASP A 30 3.62 -9.66 -15.88
CA ASP A 30 4.36 -9.36 -14.66
C ASP A 30 3.55 -9.80 -13.44
N ILE A 31 3.89 -10.98 -12.92
CA ILE A 31 3.20 -11.56 -11.76
C ILE A 31 3.48 -10.77 -10.48
N VAL A 32 4.61 -10.08 -10.40
CA VAL A 32 4.94 -9.24 -9.24
C VAL A 32 4.05 -8.00 -9.23
N CYS A 33 3.93 -7.30 -10.36
CA CYS A 33 2.98 -6.18 -10.49
C CYS A 33 1.55 -6.63 -10.24
N ALA A 34 1.14 -7.78 -10.75
CA ALA A 34 -0.20 -8.32 -10.52
C ALA A 34 -0.46 -8.59 -9.03
N SER A 35 0.52 -9.15 -8.33
CA SER A 35 0.41 -9.43 -6.89
C SER A 35 0.27 -8.13 -6.09
N ILE A 36 1.11 -7.14 -6.37
CA ILE A 36 1.06 -5.84 -5.69
C ILE A 36 -0.26 -5.13 -5.98
N SER A 37 -0.70 -5.12 -7.25
CA SER A 37 -1.94 -4.47 -7.66
C SER A 37 -3.16 -5.13 -7.01
N SER A 38 -3.17 -6.45 -6.93
CA SER A 38 -4.26 -7.19 -6.27
C SER A 38 -4.39 -6.79 -4.80
N ILE A 39 -3.26 -6.73 -4.09
CA ILE A 39 -3.24 -6.30 -2.68
C ILE A 39 -3.67 -4.84 -2.56
N ALA A 40 -3.11 -3.95 -3.38
CA ALA A 40 -3.38 -2.52 -3.32
C ALA A 40 -4.85 -2.21 -3.62
N ILE A 41 -5.40 -2.76 -4.68
CA ILE A 41 -6.81 -2.54 -5.05
C ILE A 41 -7.74 -3.15 -4.00
N GLY A 42 -7.43 -4.35 -3.52
CA GLY A 42 -8.19 -4.97 -2.43
C GLY A 42 -8.18 -4.13 -1.17
N LEU A 43 -7.04 -3.52 -0.84
CA LEU A 43 -6.91 -2.60 0.28
C LEU A 43 -7.79 -1.36 0.11
N LEU A 44 -7.76 -0.72 -1.07
CA LEU A 44 -8.60 0.45 -1.35
C LEU A 44 -10.09 0.09 -1.26
N ASN A 45 -10.49 -1.07 -1.79
CA ASN A 45 -11.86 -1.55 -1.69
C ASN A 45 -12.26 -1.82 -0.24
N SER A 46 -11.35 -2.37 0.56
CA SER A 46 -11.60 -2.61 1.99
C SER A 46 -11.84 -1.31 2.74
N ILE A 47 -11.05 -0.28 2.47
CA ILE A 47 -11.24 1.04 3.06
C ILE A 47 -12.60 1.61 2.67
N ASP A 48 -12.94 1.54 1.39
CA ASP A 48 -14.20 2.07 0.88
C ASP A 48 -15.43 1.38 1.48
N ILE A 49 -15.36 0.07 1.65
CA ILE A 49 -16.49 -0.72 2.15
C ILE A 49 -16.60 -0.65 3.68
N LEU A 50 -15.48 -0.71 4.38
CA LEU A 50 -15.46 -0.88 5.83
C LEU A 50 -15.31 0.43 6.61
N ASP A 51 -14.66 1.44 6.02
CA ASP A 51 -14.32 2.67 6.74
C ASP A 51 -14.13 3.85 5.76
N ASN A 52 -15.15 4.13 4.97
CA ASN A 52 -15.07 5.03 3.82
C ASN A 52 -14.80 6.51 4.13
N GLN A 53 -14.92 6.91 5.41
CA GLN A 53 -14.65 8.28 5.83
C GLN A 53 -13.25 8.45 6.44
N SER A 54 -12.47 7.38 6.51
CA SER A 54 -11.21 7.36 7.26
C SER A 54 -10.01 7.90 6.50
N CYS A 55 -10.05 7.89 5.18
CA CYS A 55 -8.90 8.23 4.34
C CYS A 55 -9.27 9.12 3.16
N LYS A 56 -8.29 9.91 2.74
CA LYS A 56 -8.27 10.56 1.44
C LYS A 56 -7.42 9.71 0.51
N ILE A 57 -7.99 9.26 -0.60
CA ILE A 57 -7.33 8.38 -1.55
C ILE A 57 -7.19 9.07 -2.89
N ILE A 58 -5.97 9.07 -3.42
CA ILE A 58 -5.69 9.55 -4.77
C ILE A 58 -5.07 8.37 -5.53
N CYS A 59 -5.71 7.98 -6.62
CA CYS A 59 -5.24 6.87 -7.45
C CYS A 59 -5.10 7.35 -8.89
N SER A 60 -3.92 7.16 -9.45
CA SER A 60 -3.62 7.46 -10.84
C SER A 60 -2.77 6.34 -11.42
N ASP A 61 -2.39 6.43 -12.69
CA ASP A 61 -1.51 5.44 -13.30
C ASP A 61 -0.21 5.33 -12.49
N ASN A 62 0.12 4.12 -12.06
CA ASN A 62 1.35 3.80 -11.35
C ASN A 62 1.53 4.45 -10.00
N ARG A 63 0.48 5.08 -9.44
CA ARG A 63 0.59 5.73 -8.14
C ARG A 63 -0.71 5.63 -7.36
N ILE A 64 -0.59 5.19 -6.12
CA ILE A 64 -1.67 5.17 -5.14
C ILE A 64 -1.16 5.92 -3.92
N ASN A 65 -1.95 6.89 -3.46
CA ASN A 65 -1.64 7.64 -2.25
C ASN A 65 -2.84 7.60 -1.32
N VAL A 66 -2.60 7.12 -0.10
CA VAL A 66 -3.61 7.04 0.95
C VAL A 66 -3.17 7.93 2.10
N GLU A 67 -3.99 8.89 2.47
CA GLU A 67 -3.77 9.73 3.64
C GLU A 67 -4.86 9.45 4.68
N VAL A 68 -4.44 9.10 5.89
CA VAL A 68 -5.37 8.84 6.99
C VAL A 68 -5.85 10.16 7.58
N ILE A 69 -7.17 10.33 7.68
CA ILE A 69 -7.79 11.55 8.23
C ILE A 69 -7.71 11.53 9.75
N ASP A 70 -8.12 10.42 10.37
CA ASP A 70 -8.05 10.24 11.82
C ASP A 70 -7.20 9.01 12.14
N HIS A 71 -5.97 9.23 12.54
CA HIS A 71 -5.04 8.15 12.85
C HIS A 71 -5.30 7.46 14.20
N ASN A 72 -6.27 7.95 14.97
CA ASN A 72 -6.76 7.28 16.18
C ASN A 72 -7.92 6.30 15.86
N ASP A 73 -8.34 6.23 14.61
CA ASP A 73 -9.34 5.27 14.15
C ASP A 73 -8.69 3.88 14.08
N ASP A 74 -9.04 3.02 15.04
CA ASP A 74 -8.44 1.69 15.14
C ASP A 74 -8.74 0.80 13.94
N MET A 75 -9.92 0.92 13.34
CA MET A 75 -10.30 0.10 12.19
C MET A 75 -9.38 0.38 11.00
N ILE A 76 -9.17 1.65 10.64
CA ILE A 76 -8.29 1.97 9.52
C ILE A 76 -6.84 1.55 9.79
N GLN A 77 -6.38 1.65 11.03
CA GLN A 77 -5.04 1.19 11.39
C GLN A 77 -4.87 -0.30 11.15
N ILE A 78 -5.87 -1.11 11.53
CA ILE A 78 -5.83 -2.56 11.30
C ILE A 78 -5.90 -2.88 9.81
N ILE A 79 -6.79 -2.23 9.07
CA ILE A 79 -6.91 -2.44 7.61
C ILE A 79 -5.58 -2.17 6.91
N LEU A 80 -4.94 -1.04 7.23
CA LEU A 80 -3.66 -0.68 6.63
C LEU A 80 -2.54 -1.65 7.03
N GLN A 81 -2.51 -2.08 8.28
CA GLN A 81 -1.52 -3.05 8.75
C GLN A 81 -1.63 -4.37 7.99
N VAL A 82 -2.85 -4.87 7.78
CA VAL A 82 -3.08 -6.11 7.02
C VAL A 82 -2.55 -5.94 5.59
N GLY A 83 -2.86 -4.84 4.93
CA GLY A 83 -2.36 -4.57 3.58
C GLY A 83 -0.85 -4.50 3.51
N ILE A 84 -0.22 -3.82 4.47
CA ILE A 84 1.23 -3.68 4.53
C ILE A 84 1.90 -5.04 4.79
N ILE A 85 1.34 -5.86 5.67
CA ILE A 85 1.86 -7.22 5.92
C ILE A 85 1.80 -8.07 4.65
N GLN A 86 0.72 -7.97 3.89
CA GLN A 86 0.59 -8.67 2.60
C GLN A 86 1.64 -8.19 1.60
N LEU A 87 1.90 -6.89 1.53
CA LEU A 87 2.94 -6.33 0.68
C LEU A 87 4.34 -6.78 1.12
N GLN A 88 4.59 -6.82 2.42
CA GLN A 88 5.85 -7.35 2.96
C GLN A 88 6.05 -8.82 2.61
N THR A 89 4.98 -9.59 2.54
CA THR A 89 5.04 -11.00 2.14
C THR A 89 5.51 -11.12 0.68
N VAL A 90 5.03 -10.25 -0.19
CA VAL A 90 5.52 -10.20 -1.58
C VAL A 90 6.99 -9.77 -1.63
N GLU A 91 7.36 -8.78 -0.80
CA GLU A 91 8.74 -8.28 -0.73
C GLU A 91 9.73 -9.37 -0.34
N GLU A 92 9.38 -10.25 0.57
CA GLU A 92 10.26 -11.35 0.99
C GLU A 92 10.67 -12.24 -0.18
N VAL A 93 9.74 -12.50 -1.11
CA VAL A 93 9.97 -13.36 -2.27
C VAL A 93 10.60 -12.59 -3.42
N TYR A 94 10.23 -11.33 -3.61
CA TYR A 94 10.59 -10.52 -4.78
C TYR A 94 11.31 -9.24 -4.41
N ARG A 95 12.25 -9.29 -3.47
CA ARG A 95 12.91 -8.10 -2.90
C ARG A 95 13.69 -7.26 -3.93
N ASN A 96 14.02 -7.82 -5.09
CA ASN A 96 14.67 -7.06 -6.16
C ASN A 96 13.71 -6.22 -6.99
N TYR A 97 12.40 -6.38 -6.78
CA TYR A 97 11.35 -5.78 -7.61
C TYR A 97 10.45 -4.82 -6.84
N LEU A 98 10.47 -4.88 -5.53
CA LEU A 98 9.73 -3.93 -4.69
C LEU A 98 10.48 -3.65 -3.40
N LYS A 99 10.32 -2.43 -2.90
CA LYS A 99 10.92 -2.01 -1.64
C LYS A 99 9.91 -1.25 -0.81
N ILE A 100 9.81 -1.63 0.46
CA ILE A 100 8.95 -0.97 1.44
C ILE A 100 9.83 -0.20 2.41
N GLU A 101 9.56 1.10 2.56
CA GLU A 101 10.25 1.98 3.48
C GLU A 101 9.27 2.54 4.49
N PHE A 102 9.69 2.53 5.75
CA PHE A 102 8.95 3.15 6.85
C PHE A 102 9.64 4.44 7.25
N THR A 103 8.87 5.52 7.33
CA THR A 103 9.38 6.83 7.73
C THR A 103 8.58 7.35 8.91
N GLU A 104 9.27 7.95 9.86
CA GLU A 104 8.62 8.68 10.95
C GLU A 104 8.34 10.11 10.49
N VAL A 105 7.15 10.58 10.76
CA VAL A 105 6.70 11.90 10.31
C VAL A 105 6.57 12.87 11.47
#